data_6dc008836776f060cb4f32476a12e565
#
_entry.id   6dc008836776f060cb4f32476a12e565
#
_cell.length_a   1.000
_cell.length_b   1.000
_cell.length_c   1.000
_cell.angle_alpha   90.00
_cell.angle_beta   90.00
_cell.angle_gamma   90.00
#
_symmetry.space_group_name_H-M   'P 1'
#
loop_
_entity.id
_entity.type
_entity.pdbx_description
1 polymer ?
#
loop_
_entity_poly.entity_id
_entity_poly.type
_entity_poly.pdbx_seq_one_letter_code
_entity_poly.pdbx_strand_id
1 'polypeptide(L)'
;VGLGLLIGFLLSRTKSKQGRFRPWYLIFGFMSIIIGALIFLFPGTTLGESYWYYFFFMLICYNTVGSSFFYTFRDNIVSVSTRDPKEKAQLTFIRKMSWTLISGILIGMLVSSVVLPFWLEKDINGYPILLIVLSVVAIPLFLMEYYYTRERIIEDVAEEVENENKVPLKAQMKALFTNKYWIILTVLALIQGIVDAFKGGNVQYFYIKFMLGGAENGSMYMLYQIITGVPLGLGAIIAYPLAKKFGIKNITFAGYALVLVGR
;
A
#
# COMPACT_ATOMS: atom_id res chain seq x y z
N VAL A 1 -0.23 -12.37 -10.19
CA VAL A 1 -0.15 -13.84 -10.04
C VAL A 1 1.30 -14.30 -9.94
N GLY A 2 2.19 -13.97 -10.87
CA GLY A 2 3.60 -14.43 -10.86
C GLY A 2 4.38 -14.08 -9.61
N LEU A 3 4.25 -12.84 -9.11
CA LEU A 3 4.92 -12.40 -7.87
C LEU A 3 4.42 -13.15 -6.63
N GLY A 4 3.12 -13.47 -6.55
CA GLY A 4 2.58 -14.27 -5.45
C GLY A 4 3.18 -15.67 -5.38
N LEU A 5 3.45 -16.29 -6.54
CA LEU A 5 4.12 -17.59 -6.61
C LEU A 5 5.57 -17.52 -6.13
N LEU A 6 6.29 -16.45 -6.49
CA LEU A 6 7.65 -16.20 -6.00
C LEU A 6 7.68 -16.00 -4.48
N ILE A 7 6.74 -15.24 -3.93
CA ILE A 7 6.61 -15.03 -2.49
C ILE A 7 6.34 -16.37 -1.78
N GLY A 8 5.41 -17.18 -2.29
CA GLY A 8 5.14 -18.51 -1.76
C GLY A 8 6.38 -19.41 -1.78
N PHE A 9 7.14 -19.39 -2.86
CA PHE A 9 8.39 -20.13 -2.97
C PHE A 9 9.46 -19.67 -1.98
N LEU A 10 9.62 -18.36 -1.78
CA LEU A 10 10.54 -17.82 -0.78
C LEU A 10 10.15 -18.25 0.63
N LEU A 11 8.88 -18.15 0.96
CA LEU A 11 8.35 -18.53 2.28
C LEU A 11 8.50 -20.03 2.57
N SER A 12 8.26 -20.89 1.57
CA SER A 12 8.37 -22.35 1.72
C SER A 12 9.79 -22.82 2.04
N ARG A 13 10.81 -22.07 1.58
CA ARG A 13 12.22 -22.39 1.82
C ARG A 13 12.79 -21.72 3.08
N THR A 14 12.06 -20.81 3.70
CA THR A 14 12.57 -20.05 4.84
C THR A 14 12.36 -20.82 6.14
N LYS A 15 13.48 -21.22 6.77
CA LYS A 15 13.52 -21.82 8.11
C LYS A 15 14.25 -20.85 9.04
N SER A 16 13.51 -19.96 9.71
CA SER A 16 14.08 -18.98 10.64
C SER A 16 13.46 -19.07 12.02
N LYS A 17 14.27 -18.91 13.07
CA LYS A 17 13.81 -18.81 14.47
C LYS A 17 12.94 -17.57 14.73
N GLN A 18 12.99 -16.57 13.86
CA GLN A 18 12.22 -15.33 13.98
C GLN A 18 10.87 -15.38 13.26
N GLY A 19 10.53 -16.51 12.63
CA GLY A 19 9.36 -16.67 11.76
C GLY A 19 9.76 -16.69 10.28
N ARG A 20 8.78 -16.84 9.40
CA ARG A 20 8.99 -16.96 7.96
C ARG A 20 8.88 -15.64 7.22
N PHE A 21 8.05 -14.72 7.70
CA PHE A 21 7.79 -13.42 7.08
C PHE A 21 8.79 -12.34 7.52
N ARG A 22 9.21 -12.33 8.80
CA ARG A 22 10.07 -11.30 9.39
C ARG A 22 11.40 -11.09 8.66
N PRO A 23 12.19 -12.12 8.30
CA PRO A 23 13.45 -11.89 7.61
C PRO A 23 13.25 -11.21 6.26
N TRP A 24 12.26 -11.63 5.50
CA TRP A 24 11.94 -11.03 4.21
C TRP A 24 11.37 -9.62 4.35
N TYR A 25 10.53 -9.39 5.36
CA TYR A 25 10.05 -8.06 5.70
C TYR A 25 11.20 -7.07 5.94
N LEU A 26 12.23 -7.49 6.68
CA LEU A 26 13.41 -6.68 6.95
C LEU A 26 14.18 -6.37 5.66
N ILE A 27 14.49 -7.40 4.86
CA ILE A 27 15.25 -7.27 3.62
C ILE A 27 14.53 -6.36 2.63
N PHE A 28 13.28 -6.67 2.31
CA PHE A 28 12.51 -5.90 1.34
C PHE A 28 12.13 -4.51 1.84
N GLY A 29 12.02 -4.31 3.16
CA GLY A 29 11.83 -3.00 3.75
C GLY A 29 13.03 -2.08 3.52
N PHE A 30 14.24 -2.53 3.80
CA PHE A 30 15.45 -1.77 3.50
C PHE A 30 15.62 -1.53 2.00
N MET A 31 15.41 -2.56 1.18
CA MET A 31 15.48 -2.41 -0.28
C MET A 31 14.48 -1.37 -0.79
N SER A 32 13.25 -1.37 -0.26
CA SER A 32 12.22 -0.40 -0.62
C SER A 32 12.63 1.04 -0.29
N ILE A 33 13.20 1.26 0.89
CA ILE A 33 13.68 2.59 1.32
C ILE A 33 14.84 3.05 0.42
N ILE A 34 15.81 2.17 0.15
CA ILE A 34 16.97 2.50 -0.69
C ILE A 34 16.52 2.80 -2.13
N ILE A 35 15.70 1.95 -2.73
CA ILE A 35 15.22 2.18 -4.10
C ILE A 35 14.37 3.47 -4.15
N GLY A 36 13.54 3.73 -3.13
CA GLY A 36 12.78 4.96 -3.01
C GLY A 36 13.65 6.21 -3.01
N ALA A 37 14.78 6.19 -2.28
CA ALA A 37 15.77 7.27 -2.28
C ALA A 37 16.46 7.46 -3.65
N LEU A 38 16.68 6.35 -4.37
CA LEU A 38 17.39 6.37 -5.65
C LEU A 38 16.54 6.84 -6.83
N ILE A 39 15.21 6.82 -6.76
CA ILE A 39 14.32 7.13 -7.90
C ILE A 39 14.68 8.47 -8.54
N PHE A 40 14.92 9.52 -7.74
CA PHE A 40 15.23 10.87 -8.21
C PHE A 40 16.67 11.31 -7.90
N LEU A 41 17.57 10.36 -7.56
CA LEU A 41 18.95 10.70 -7.19
C LEU A 41 19.70 11.39 -8.32
N PHE A 42 19.49 10.97 -9.55
CA PHE A 42 20.08 11.55 -10.73
C PHE A 42 19.06 12.44 -11.45
N PRO A 43 19.22 13.77 -11.42
CA PRO A 43 18.32 14.68 -12.14
C PRO A 43 18.48 14.51 -13.66
N GLY A 44 17.42 14.83 -14.39
CA GLY A 44 17.41 14.73 -15.86
C GLY A 44 18.47 15.59 -16.53
N THR A 45 18.95 16.64 -15.86
CA THR A 45 20.04 17.50 -16.32
C THR A 45 21.38 16.77 -16.44
N THR A 46 21.61 15.74 -15.64
CA THR A 46 22.87 14.95 -15.66
C THR A 46 22.81 13.76 -16.61
N LEU A 47 21.65 13.15 -16.79
CA LEU A 47 21.48 11.94 -17.60
C LEU A 47 20.96 12.23 -19.03
N GLY A 48 20.50 13.45 -19.30
CA GLY A 48 19.93 13.82 -20.59
C GLY A 48 18.78 12.89 -21.03
N GLU A 49 18.81 12.41 -22.29
CA GLU A 49 17.78 11.53 -22.82
C GLU A 49 17.70 10.15 -22.10
N SER A 50 18.79 9.72 -21.48
CA SER A 50 18.85 8.45 -20.74
C SER A 50 18.11 8.49 -19.41
N TYR A 51 17.71 9.68 -18.93
CA TYR A 51 16.95 9.86 -17.70
C TYR A 51 15.67 9.03 -17.66
N TRP A 52 14.93 8.96 -18.76
CA TRP A 52 13.67 8.23 -18.83
C TRP A 52 13.85 6.73 -18.61
N TYR A 53 14.90 6.11 -19.16
CA TYR A 53 15.21 4.68 -18.96
C TYR A 53 15.55 4.42 -17.49
N TYR A 54 16.37 5.27 -16.88
CA TYR A 54 16.70 5.19 -15.47
C TYR A 54 15.44 5.31 -14.59
N PHE A 55 14.63 6.34 -14.82
CA PHE A 55 13.42 6.61 -14.06
C PHE A 55 12.42 5.45 -14.14
N PHE A 56 12.10 4.97 -15.33
CA PHE A 56 11.20 3.84 -15.51
C PHE A 56 11.75 2.56 -14.88
N PHE A 57 13.04 2.28 -15.03
CA PHE A 57 13.66 1.13 -14.40
C PHE A 57 13.54 1.19 -12.88
N MET A 58 13.89 2.32 -12.25
CA MET A 58 13.77 2.51 -10.80
C MET A 58 12.32 2.45 -10.34
N LEU A 59 11.38 3.00 -11.09
CA LEU A 59 9.95 2.94 -10.79
C LEU A 59 9.43 1.49 -10.81
N ILE A 60 9.83 0.69 -11.79
CA ILE A 60 9.48 -0.74 -11.85
C ILE A 60 10.09 -1.49 -10.64
N CYS A 61 11.36 -1.25 -10.33
CA CYS A 61 12.01 -1.84 -9.17
C CYS A 61 11.29 -1.45 -7.87
N TYR A 62 10.93 -0.18 -7.68
CA TYR A 62 10.22 0.30 -6.51
C TYR A 62 8.82 -0.34 -6.38
N ASN A 63 8.06 -0.39 -7.47
CA ASN A 63 6.73 -1.02 -7.46
C ASN A 63 6.81 -2.54 -7.20
N THR A 64 7.82 -3.21 -7.73
CA THR A 64 8.02 -4.65 -7.51
C THR A 64 8.45 -4.93 -6.08
N VAL A 65 9.53 -4.32 -5.63
CA VAL A 65 10.13 -4.55 -4.30
C VAL A 65 9.28 -3.91 -3.20
N GLY A 66 8.95 -2.63 -3.34
CA GLY A 66 8.21 -1.87 -2.33
C GLY A 66 6.74 -2.28 -2.27
N SER A 67 6.00 -2.16 -3.38
CA SER A 67 4.56 -2.41 -3.35
C SER A 67 4.22 -3.90 -3.29
N SER A 68 4.89 -4.74 -4.07
CA SER A 68 4.47 -6.14 -4.17
C SER A 68 5.09 -7.01 -3.09
N PHE A 69 6.40 -6.97 -2.91
CA PHE A 69 7.04 -7.82 -1.89
C PHE A 69 6.88 -7.27 -0.49
N PHE A 70 7.30 -6.04 -0.24
CA PHE A 70 7.29 -5.46 1.10
C PHE A 70 5.89 -5.45 1.73
N TYR A 71 4.89 -4.92 1.01
CA TYR A 71 3.51 -4.88 1.56
C TYR A 71 2.91 -6.27 1.72
N THR A 72 3.21 -7.22 0.84
CA THR A 72 2.72 -8.60 1.00
C THR A 72 3.27 -9.23 2.28
N PHE A 73 4.56 -9.10 2.55
CA PHE A 73 5.14 -9.62 3.79
C PHE A 73 4.59 -8.90 5.02
N ARG A 74 4.51 -7.57 4.98
CA ARG A 74 3.95 -6.75 6.04
C ARG A 74 2.50 -7.11 6.36
N ASP A 75 1.68 -7.31 5.36
CA ASP A 75 0.27 -7.63 5.52
C ASP A 75 0.06 -9.03 6.12
N ASN A 76 0.87 -9.99 5.72
CA ASN A 76 0.79 -11.34 6.24
C ASN A 76 1.28 -11.48 7.68
N ILE A 77 2.19 -10.64 8.17
CA ILE A 77 2.62 -10.66 9.58
C ILE A 77 1.43 -10.45 10.53
N VAL A 78 0.46 -9.61 10.18
CA VAL A 78 -0.75 -9.41 11.00
C VAL A 78 -1.55 -10.70 11.13
N SER A 79 -1.61 -11.51 10.07
CA SER A 79 -2.35 -12.79 10.08
C SER A 79 -1.72 -13.83 11.00
N VAL A 80 -0.41 -13.79 11.20
CA VAL A 80 0.34 -14.73 12.06
C VAL A 80 0.70 -14.15 13.44
N SER A 81 0.24 -12.94 13.75
CA SER A 81 0.50 -12.29 15.04
C SER A 81 -0.42 -12.77 16.16
N THR A 82 -1.65 -13.19 15.85
CA THR A 82 -2.63 -13.66 16.84
C THR A 82 -3.56 -14.73 16.27
N ARG A 83 -4.04 -15.64 17.13
CA ARG A 83 -5.04 -16.65 16.75
C ARG A 83 -6.48 -16.16 16.88
N ASP A 84 -6.71 -15.13 17.70
CA ASP A 84 -8.05 -14.59 17.91
C ASP A 84 -8.55 -13.79 16.68
N PRO A 85 -9.67 -14.21 16.04
CA PRO A 85 -10.24 -13.48 14.90
C PRO A 85 -10.63 -12.03 15.23
N LYS A 86 -11.02 -11.76 16.49
CA LYS A 86 -11.38 -10.40 16.93
C LYS A 86 -10.15 -9.49 16.99
N GLU A 87 -9.05 -9.98 17.56
CA GLU A 87 -7.79 -9.23 17.59
C GLU A 87 -7.24 -9.00 16.17
N LYS A 88 -7.31 -10.01 15.28
CA LYS A 88 -6.93 -9.85 13.87
C LYS A 88 -7.71 -8.73 13.19
N ALA A 89 -9.03 -8.71 13.40
CA ALA A 89 -9.89 -7.67 12.84
C ALA A 89 -9.54 -6.28 13.39
N GLN A 90 -9.28 -6.16 14.68
CA GLN A 90 -8.87 -4.91 15.32
C GLN A 90 -7.51 -4.42 14.81
N LEU A 91 -6.51 -5.29 14.76
CA LEU A 91 -5.17 -4.95 14.26
C LEU A 91 -5.22 -4.50 12.79
N THR A 92 -5.96 -5.22 11.95
CA THR A 92 -6.15 -4.86 10.54
C THR A 92 -6.87 -3.52 10.40
N PHE A 93 -7.88 -3.26 11.21
CA PHE A 93 -8.61 -2.00 11.22
C PHE A 93 -7.71 -0.83 11.65
N ILE A 94 -7.01 -0.95 12.79
CA ILE A 94 -6.10 0.09 13.29
C ILE A 94 -5.01 0.38 12.25
N ARG A 95 -4.43 -0.64 11.64
CA ARG A 95 -3.41 -0.48 10.62
C ARG A 95 -3.94 0.28 9.39
N LYS A 96 -5.10 -0.11 8.87
CA LYS A 96 -5.70 0.57 7.72
C LYS A 96 -6.12 2.00 8.05
N MET A 97 -6.67 2.22 9.22
CA MET A 97 -7.04 3.54 9.70
C MET A 97 -5.81 4.45 9.85
N SER A 98 -4.75 3.95 10.49
CA SER A 98 -3.50 4.70 10.63
C SER A 98 -2.87 5.03 9.28
N TRP A 99 -2.87 4.09 8.33
CA TRP A 99 -2.40 4.33 6.97
C TRP A 99 -3.21 5.44 6.29
N THR A 100 -4.54 5.37 6.33
CA THR A 100 -5.41 6.35 5.68
C THR A 100 -5.27 7.74 6.31
N LEU A 101 -5.25 7.84 7.64
CA LEU A 101 -5.18 9.12 8.34
C LEU A 101 -3.79 9.76 8.24
N ILE A 102 -2.74 8.99 8.52
CA ILE A 102 -1.38 9.53 8.60
C ILE A 102 -0.80 9.70 7.19
N SER A 103 -0.76 8.63 6.42
CA SER A 103 -0.12 8.64 5.09
C SER A 103 -1.01 9.33 4.04
N GLY A 104 -2.30 9.00 4.00
CA GLY A 104 -3.21 9.54 2.99
C GLY A 104 -3.57 11.00 3.25
N ILE A 105 -3.95 11.36 4.48
CA ILE A 105 -4.44 12.71 4.77
C ILE A 105 -3.31 13.61 5.24
N LEU A 106 -2.62 13.29 6.35
CA LEU A 106 -1.64 14.20 6.92
C LEU A 106 -0.42 14.40 6.01
N ILE A 107 0.25 13.33 5.61
CA ILE A 107 1.46 13.43 4.79
C ILE A 107 1.11 13.89 3.38
N GLY A 108 0.08 13.33 2.77
CA GLY A 108 -0.38 13.72 1.44
C GLY A 108 -0.74 15.20 1.37
N MET A 109 -1.49 15.70 2.36
CA MET A 109 -1.87 17.10 2.47
C MET A 109 -0.66 18.02 2.71
N LEU A 110 0.26 17.64 3.62
CA LEU A 110 1.47 18.41 3.89
C LEU A 110 2.36 18.51 2.66
N VAL A 111 2.60 17.40 1.97
CA VAL A 111 3.45 17.37 0.77
C VAL A 111 2.82 18.19 -0.34
N SER A 112 1.54 17.99 -0.65
CA SER A 112 0.87 18.66 -1.78
C SER A 112 0.59 20.15 -1.54
N SER A 113 0.36 20.55 -0.30
CA SER A 113 -0.03 21.95 0.02
C SER A 113 1.11 22.83 0.48
N VAL A 114 2.16 22.24 1.01
CA VAL A 114 3.29 23.00 1.58
C VAL A 114 4.58 22.70 0.80
N VAL A 115 4.99 21.44 0.76
CA VAL A 115 6.30 21.07 0.21
C VAL A 115 6.36 21.32 -1.30
N LEU A 116 5.32 20.95 -2.03
CA LEU A 116 5.28 21.07 -3.48
C LEU A 116 5.24 22.53 -3.94
N PRO A 117 4.29 23.39 -3.54
CA PRO A 117 4.21 24.77 -4.04
C PRO A 117 5.30 25.70 -3.48
N PHE A 118 5.73 25.51 -2.24
CA PHE A 118 6.69 26.43 -1.62
C PHE A 118 8.15 26.07 -1.89
N TRP A 119 8.44 24.84 -2.20
CA TRP A 119 9.82 24.37 -2.39
C TRP A 119 10.04 23.71 -3.75
N LEU A 120 9.35 22.60 -4.05
CA LEU A 120 9.66 21.76 -5.21
C LEU A 120 9.33 22.40 -6.57
N GLU A 121 8.29 23.25 -6.64
CA GLU A 121 7.98 23.99 -7.89
C GLU A 121 9.05 25.05 -8.20
N LYS A 122 9.77 25.55 -7.19
CA LYS A 122 10.80 26.56 -7.33
C LYS A 122 12.18 25.98 -7.60
N ASP A 123 12.45 24.79 -7.07
CA ASP A 123 13.74 24.11 -7.20
C ASP A 123 13.56 22.61 -7.47
N ILE A 124 13.77 22.25 -8.72
CA ILE A 124 13.69 20.85 -9.17
C ILE A 124 14.72 19.95 -8.46
N ASN A 125 15.86 20.50 -8.02
CA ASN A 125 16.88 19.75 -7.28
C ASN A 125 16.43 19.43 -5.84
N GLY A 126 15.34 20.02 -5.38
CA GLY A 126 14.73 19.70 -4.09
C GLY A 126 14.19 18.26 -4.00
N TYR A 127 13.78 17.64 -5.11
CA TYR A 127 13.23 16.28 -5.11
C TYR A 127 14.20 15.21 -4.57
N PRO A 128 15.46 15.12 -5.05
CA PRO A 128 16.44 14.20 -4.49
C PRO A 128 16.67 14.41 -3.00
N ILE A 129 16.81 15.66 -2.59
CA ILE A 129 17.06 16.03 -1.18
C ILE A 129 15.89 15.59 -0.31
N LEU A 130 14.65 15.90 -0.73
CA LEU A 130 13.44 15.50 0.00
C LEU A 130 13.38 13.99 0.18
N LEU A 131 13.60 13.21 -0.88
CA LEU A 131 13.50 11.75 -0.81
C LEU A 131 14.62 11.13 0.04
N ILE A 132 15.83 11.68 -0.01
CA ILE A 132 16.91 11.24 0.88
C ILE A 132 16.54 11.49 2.35
N VAL A 133 16.07 12.71 2.66
CA VAL A 133 15.64 13.08 4.02
C VAL A 133 14.51 12.16 4.50
N LEU A 134 13.47 11.94 3.68
CA LEU A 134 12.37 11.04 4.01
C LEU A 134 12.85 9.60 4.21
N SER A 135 13.78 9.14 3.40
CA SER A 135 14.37 7.79 3.53
C SER A 135 15.17 7.64 4.80
N VAL A 136 15.95 8.64 5.20
CA VAL A 136 16.70 8.65 6.48
C VAL A 136 15.73 8.61 7.66
N VAL A 137 14.63 9.37 7.62
CA VAL A 137 13.59 9.36 8.66
C VAL A 137 12.81 8.03 8.66
N ALA A 138 12.60 7.43 7.50
CA ALA A 138 11.90 6.16 7.38
C ALA A 138 12.66 4.99 8.02
N ILE A 139 13.99 4.99 8.02
CA ILE A 139 14.80 3.91 8.59
C ILE A 139 14.49 3.65 10.08
N PRO A 140 14.59 4.63 11.00
CA PRO A 140 14.29 4.40 12.40
C PRO A 140 12.83 4.02 12.64
N LEU A 141 11.88 4.61 11.90
CA LEU A 141 10.47 4.26 11.99
C LEU A 141 10.21 2.81 11.54
N PHE A 142 10.83 2.39 10.46
CA PHE A 142 10.77 1.01 9.97
C PHE A 142 11.39 0.03 10.95
N LEU A 143 12.54 0.36 11.55
CA LEU A 143 13.18 -0.48 12.59
C LEU A 143 12.31 -0.58 13.84
N MET A 144 11.62 0.49 14.25
CA MET A 144 10.64 0.44 15.33
C MET A 144 9.49 -0.50 14.97
N GLU A 145 8.90 -0.38 13.79
CA GLU A 145 7.84 -1.28 13.34
C GLU A 145 8.33 -2.74 13.36
N TYR A 146 9.52 -3.02 12.82
CA TYR A 146 10.12 -4.36 12.84
C TYR A 146 10.35 -4.89 14.26
N TYR A 147 10.80 -4.06 15.19
CA TYR A 147 11.07 -4.45 16.57
C TYR A 147 9.79 -4.85 17.31
N TYR A 148 8.73 -4.07 17.18
CA TYR A 148 7.45 -4.30 17.86
C TYR A 148 6.59 -5.37 17.18
N THR A 149 6.82 -5.66 15.90
CA THR A 149 6.03 -6.65 15.15
C THR A 149 6.67 -8.03 15.27
N ARG A 150 5.96 -9.01 15.85
CA ARG A 150 6.45 -10.38 16.07
C ARG A 150 5.48 -11.40 15.49
N GLU A 151 6.02 -12.43 14.85
CA GLU A 151 5.29 -13.64 14.51
C GLU A 151 5.14 -14.50 15.77
N ARG A 152 3.90 -14.76 16.18
CA ARG A 152 3.61 -15.57 17.37
C ARG A 152 3.17 -16.99 17.00
N ILE A 153 2.63 -17.17 15.79
CA ILE A 153 2.11 -18.45 15.28
C ILE A 153 3.14 -18.99 14.27
N ILE A 154 4.19 -19.65 14.79
CA ILE A 154 5.28 -20.14 13.94
C ILE A 154 5.02 -21.60 13.51
N GLU A 155 4.47 -22.41 14.40
CA GLU A 155 4.32 -23.86 14.21
C GLU A 155 3.20 -24.22 13.23
N ASP A 156 2.03 -23.61 13.35
CA ASP A 156 0.87 -23.92 12.50
C ASP A 156 1.11 -23.57 11.02
N VAL A 157 1.80 -22.46 10.78
CA VAL A 157 2.19 -22.03 9.41
C VAL A 157 3.20 -23.00 8.80
N ALA A 158 3.99 -23.70 9.62
CA ALA A 158 4.94 -24.72 9.18
C ALA A 158 4.23 -25.96 8.65
N GLU A 159 3.22 -26.44 9.37
CA GLU A 159 2.44 -27.63 9.01
C GLU A 159 1.54 -27.36 7.80
N GLU A 160 0.90 -26.17 7.73
CA GLU A 160 0.08 -25.77 6.58
C GLU A 160 0.90 -25.76 5.28
N VAL A 161 2.10 -25.17 5.29
CA VAL A 161 2.95 -25.09 4.09
C VAL A 161 3.53 -26.48 3.74
N GLU A 162 3.80 -27.33 4.70
CA GLU A 162 4.26 -28.69 4.41
C GLU A 162 3.16 -29.52 3.76
N ASN A 163 1.90 -29.29 4.12
CA ASN A 163 0.73 -29.90 3.49
C ASN A 163 0.39 -29.27 2.12
N GLU A 164 0.52 -27.96 1.96
CA GLU A 164 0.34 -27.25 0.68
C GLU A 164 1.37 -27.67 -0.38
N ASN A 165 2.62 -27.91 0.00
CA ASN A 165 3.65 -28.39 -0.92
C ASN A 165 3.37 -29.80 -1.51
N LYS A 166 2.45 -30.55 -0.91
CA LYS A 166 2.01 -31.87 -1.44
C LYS A 166 1.00 -31.74 -2.57
N VAL A 167 0.37 -30.56 -2.74
CA VAL A 167 -0.65 -30.35 -3.77
C VAL A 167 0.02 -29.76 -5.02
N PRO A 168 -0.04 -30.41 -6.19
CA PRO A 168 0.57 -29.90 -7.41
C PRO A 168 -0.05 -28.56 -7.82
N LEU A 169 0.78 -27.62 -8.28
CA LEU A 169 0.38 -26.26 -8.68
C LEU A 169 -0.84 -26.25 -9.62
N LYS A 170 -0.90 -27.19 -10.54
CA LYS A 170 -2.03 -27.34 -11.49
C LYS A 170 -3.36 -27.57 -10.76
N ALA A 171 -3.37 -28.36 -9.67
CA ALA A 171 -4.57 -28.62 -8.88
C ALA A 171 -4.97 -27.40 -8.07
N GLN A 172 -4.00 -26.65 -7.50
CA GLN A 172 -4.26 -25.38 -6.80
C GLN A 172 -4.87 -24.34 -7.75
N MET A 173 -4.30 -24.17 -8.94
CA MET A 173 -4.85 -23.26 -9.96
C MET A 173 -6.26 -23.69 -10.39
N LYS A 174 -6.48 -24.96 -10.64
CA LYS A 174 -7.82 -25.48 -10.98
C LYS A 174 -8.85 -25.18 -9.87
N ALA A 175 -8.49 -25.37 -8.61
CA ALA A 175 -9.35 -25.07 -7.47
C ALA A 175 -9.73 -23.57 -7.39
N LEU A 176 -8.77 -22.67 -7.64
CA LEU A 176 -9.01 -21.23 -7.71
C LEU A 176 -9.99 -20.86 -8.81
N PHE A 177 -9.74 -21.30 -10.04
CA PHE A 177 -10.61 -20.98 -11.19
C PHE A 177 -11.96 -21.70 -11.17
N THR A 178 -12.13 -22.72 -10.35
CA THR A 178 -13.42 -23.39 -10.15
C THR A 178 -14.25 -22.71 -9.06
N ASN A 179 -13.62 -21.92 -8.19
CA ASN A 179 -14.29 -21.24 -7.10
C ASN A 179 -14.97 -19.95 -7.60
N LYS A 180 -16.31 -20.00 -7.79
CA LYS A 180 -17.11 -18.85 -8.26
C LYS A 180 -16.97 -17.61 -7.40
N TYR A 181 -16.84 -17.77 -6.08
CA TYR A 181 -16.69 -16.62 -5.18
C TYR A 181 -15.36 -15.93 -5.35
N TRP A 182 -14.30 -16.71 -5.55
CA TRP A 182 -12.97 -16.15 -5.85
C TRP A 182 -12.97 -15.39 -7.17
N ILE A 183 -13.62 -15.92 -8.21
CA ILE A 183 -13.73 -15.25 -9.52
C ILE A 183 -14.46 -13.92 -9.38
N ILE A 184 -15.61 -13.90 -8.68
CA ILE A 184 -16.39 -12.68 -8.46
C ILE A 184 -15.56 -11.64 -7.72
N LEU A 185 -14.87 -12.02 -6.64
CA LEU A 185 -14.00 -11.11 -5.88
C LEU A 185 -12.85 -10.58 -6.73
N THR A 186 -12.25 -11.42 -7.57
CA THR A 186 -11.17 -11.03 -8.47
C THR A 186 -11.65 -10.03 -9.52
N VAL A 187 -12.81 -10.26 -10.13
CA VAL A 187 -13.40 -9.33 -11.10
C VAL A 187 -13.73 -7.99 -10.43
N LEU A 188 -14.33 -8.01 -9.23
CA LEU A 188 -14.60 -6.80 -8.46
C LEU A 188 -13.31 -6.04 -8.13
N ALA A 189 -12.26 -6.74 -7.72
CA ALA A 189 -10.96 -6.14 -7.43
C ALA A 189 -10.31 -5.52 -8.67
N LEU A 190 -10.45 -6.15 -9.84
CA LEU A 190 -9.98 -5.60 -11.12
C LEU A 190 -10.73 -4.32 -11.49
N ILE A 191 -12.06 -4.34 -11.41
CA ILE A 191 -12.88 -3.16 -11.69
C ILE A 191 -12.53 -2.03 -10.72
N GLN A 192 -12.41 -2.34 -9.43
CA GLN A 192 -12.00 -1.36 -8.41
C GLN A 192 -10.61 -0.79 -8.71
N GLY A 193 -9.64 -1.63 -9.09
CA GLY A 193 -8.29 -1.20 -9.45
C GLY A 193 -8.26 -0.26 -10.66
N ILE A 194 -9.10 -0.51 -11.68
CA ILE A 194 -9.26 0.38 -12.84
C ILE A 194 -9.82 1.73 -12.37
N VAL A 195 -10.89 1.71 -11.57
CA VAL A 195 -11.52 2.94 -11.04
C VAL A 195 -10.54 3.75 -10.20
N ASP A 196 -9.75 3.09 -9.36
CA ASP A 196 -8.77 3.75 -8.50
C ASP A 196 -7.60 4.33 -9.31
N ALA A 197 -7.19 3.66 -10.39
CA ALA A 197 -6.20 4.20 -11.32
C ALA A 197 -6.67 5.49 -12.01
N PHE A 198 -7.95 5.56 -12.40
CA PHE A 198 -8.54 6.78 -12.98
C PHE A 198 -8.75 7.88 -11.95
N LYS A 199 -9.07 7.55 -10.70
CA LYS A 199 -9.25 8.55 -9.63
C LYS A 199 -7.91 9.05 -9.06
N GLY A 200 -6.88 8.21 -9.13
CA GLY A 200 -5.60 8.47 -8.46
C GLY A 200 -4.72 9.48 -9.18
N GLY A 201 -3.86 10.11 -8.41
CA GLY A 201 -2.65 10.79 -8.82
C GLY A 201 -2.82 11.86 -9.92
N ASN A 202 -2.41 11.53 -11.11
CA ASN A 202 -2.29 12.49 -12.21
C ASN A 202 -3.64 13.03 -12.69
N VAL A 203 -4.68 12.19 -12.79
CA VAL A 203 -6.01 12.65 -13.25
C VAL A 203 -6.59 13.67 -12.28
N GLN A 204 -6.47 13.40 -10.98
CA GLN A 204 -6.92 14.31 -9.93
C GLN A 204 -6.15 15.63 -9.96
N TYR A 205 -4.82 15.58 -10.15
CA TYR A 205 -3.99 16.78 -10.29
C TYR A 205 -4.41 17.62 -11.50
N PHE A 206 -4.57 17.00 -12.67
CA PHE A 206 -5.00 17.70 -13.89
C PHE A 206 -6.41 18.28 -13.76
N TYR A 207 -7.34 17.55 -13.15
CA TYR A 207 -8.68 18.04 -12.90
C TYR A 207 -8.67 19.32 -12.06
N ILE A 208 -7.92 19.33 -10.95
CA ILE A 208 -7.83 20.51 -10.08
C ILE A 208 -7.12 21.66 -10.81
N LYS A 209 -6.04 21.36 -11.53
CA LYS A 209 -5.27 22.38 -12.25
C LYS A 209 -6.05 23.05 -13.36
N PHE A 210 -6.73 22.28 -14.19
CA PHE A 210 -7.36 22.79 -15.40
C PHE A 210 -8.86 23.09 -15.26
N MET A 211 -9.58 22.34 -14.46
CA MET A 211 -11.03 22.50 -14.34
C MET A 211 -11.43 23.39 -13.17
N LEU A 212 -10.70 23.37 -12.07
CA LEU A 212 -10.99 24.19 -10.88
C LEU A 212 -10.15 25.47 -10.80
N GLY A 213 -9.33 25.77 -11.83
CA GLY A 213 -8.52 26.97 -11.86
C GLY A 213 -7.42 27.06 -10.79
N GLY A 214 -7.09 25.94 -10.17
CA GLY A 214 -6.12 25.85 -9.07
C GLY A 214 -4.64 25.90 -9.51
N ALA A 215 -4.36 26.37 -10.74
CA ALA A 215 -3.04 26.31 -11.33
C ALA A 215 -1.98 27.15 -10.61
N GLU A 216 -2.37 28.21 -9.90
CA GLU A 216 -1.43 29.17 -9.35
C GLU A 216 -1.32 29.13 -7.81
N ASN A 217 -2.29 28.52 -7.13
CA ASN A 217 -2.31 28.51 -5.67
C ASN A 217 -2.58 27.10 -5.14
N GLY A 218 -1.65 26.54 -4.41
CA GLY A 218 -1.80 25.25 -3.70
C GLY A 218 -3.02 25.16 -2.74
N SER A 219 -3.68 26.30 -2.48
CA SER A 219 -4.87 26.41 -1.65
C SER A 219 -6.07 25.61 -2.17
N MET A 220 -6.31 25.58 -3.48
CA MET A 220 -7.41 24.81 -4.07
C MET A 220 -7.16 23.30 -3.98
N TYR A 221 -5.91 22.87 -4.13
CA TYR A 221 -5.54 21.49 -3.93
C TYR A 221 -5.71 21.08 -2.46
N MET A 222 -5.34 21.94 -1.53
CA MET A 222 -5.54 21.75 -0.10
C MET A 222 -7.03 21.63 0.25
N LEU A 223 -7.88 22.52 -0.25
CA LEU A 223 -9.34 22.45 -0.05
C LEU A 223 -9.92 21.14 -0.58
N TYR A 224 -9.52 20.72 -1.77
CA TYR A 224 -9.94 19.45 -2.35
C TYR A 224 -9.52 18.26 -1.46
N GLN A 225 -8.29 18.23 -0.98
CA GLN A 225 -7.80 17.16 -0.08
C GLN A 225 -8.56 17.14 1.26
N ILE A 226 -8.90 18.30 1.81
CA ILE A 226 -9.71 18.38 3.04
C ILE A 226 -11.13 17.85 2.78
N ILE A 227 -11.78 18.34 1.73
CA ILE A 227 -13.18 17.97 1.40
C ILE A 227 -13.29 16.47 1.11
N THR A 228 -12.30 15.87 0.44
CA THR A 228 -12.31 14.44 0.13
C THR A 228 -11.76 13.58 1.25
N GLY A 229 -10.73 14.04 1.95
CA GLY A 229 -10.01 13.27 2.98
C GLY A 229 -10.77 13.19 4.30
N VAL A 230 -11.44 14.27 4.74
CA VAL A 230 -12.16 14.29 6.01
C VAL A 230 -13.31 13.28 6.04
N PRO A 231 -14.21 13.20 5.04
CA PRO A 231 -15.24 12.18 5.01
C PRO A 231 -14.68 10.75 4.95
N LEU A 232 -13.56 10.55 4.23
CA LEU A 232 -12.89 9.26 4.15
C LEU A 232 -12.35 8.82 5.53
N GLY A 233 -11.72 9.75 6.26
CA GLY A 233 -11.22 9.51 7.61
C GLY A 233 -12.35 9.22 8.61
N LEU A 234 -13.42 10.02 8.60
CA LEU A 234 -14.60 9.81 9.43
C LEU A 234 -15.28 8.47 9.09
N GLY A 235 -15.43 8.16 7.80
CA GLY A 235 -15.96 6.88 7.35
C GLY A 235 -15.16 5.69 7.87
N ALA A 236 -13.84 5.77 7.86
CA ALA A 236 -12.97 4.72 8.38
C ALA A 236 -13.17 4.52 9.90
N ILE A 237 -13.33 5.60 10.67
CA ILE A 237 -13.56 5.53 12.12
C ILE A 237 -14.94 4.89 12.43
N ILE A 238 -15.96 5.29 11.69
CA ILE A 238 -17.34 4.85 11.91
C ILE A 238 -17.59 3.44 11.37
N ALA A 239 -16.88 3.02 10.34
CA ALA A 239 -17.07 1.73 9.69
C ALA A 239 -16.92 0.53 10.66
N TYR A 240 -15.95 0.57 11.58
CA TYR A 240 -15.72 -0.53 12.51
C TYR A 240 -16.89 -0.75 13.50
N PRO A 241 -17.36 0.26 14.27
CA PRO A 241 -18.50 0.07 15.16
C PRO A 241 -19.79 -0.30 14.43
N LEU A 242 -20.01 0.24 13.23
CA LEU A 242 -21.14 -0.15 12.40
C LEU A 242 -21.04 -1.60 11.93
N ALA A 243 -19.87 -2.05 11.48
CA ALA A 243 -19.63 -3.43 11.06
C ALA A 243 -19.83 -4.41 12.22
N LYS A 244 -19.46 -4.03 13.45
CA LYS A 244 -19.71 -4.82 14.65
C LYS A 244 -21.19 -4.93 14.98
N LYS A 245 -21.99 -3.87 14.76
CA LYS A 245 -23.42 -3.84 15.06
C LYS A 245 -24.29 -4.48 13.98
N PHE A 246 -24.03 -4.21 12.71
CA PHE A 246 -24.90 -4.61 11.58
C PHE A 246 -24.33 -5.74 10.73
N GLY A 247 -23.09 -6.19 11.03
CA GLY A 247 -22.37 -7.19 10.26
C GLY A 247 -21.66 -6.61 9.03
N ILE A 248 -20.52 -7.21 8.69
CA ILE A 248 -19.64 -6.75 7.61
C ILE A 248 -20.37 -6.70 6.25
N LYS A 249 -21.17 -7.77 5.96
CA LYS A 249 -21.91 -7.88 4.68
C LYS A 249 -22.85 -6.69 4.44
N ASN A 250 -23.66 -6.33 5.44
CA ASN A 250 -24.66 -5.29 5.32
C ASN A 250 -24.00 -3.89 5.19
N ILE A 251 -22.93 -3.64 5.94
CA ILE A 251 -22.20 -2.38 5.85
C ILE A 251 -21.48 -2.25 4.50
N THR A 252 -20.89 -3.32 3.99
CA THR A 252 -20.28 -3.31 2.65
C THR A 252 -21.32 -3.01 1.57
N PHE A 253 -22.49 -3.65 1.65
CA PHE A 253 -23.58 -3.38 0.70
C PHE A 253 -24.10 -1.94 0.78
N ALA A 254 -24.31 -1.42 2.01
CA ALA A 254 -24.71 -0.03 2.22
C ALA A 254 -23.64 0.95 1.69
N GLY A 255 -22.37 0.66 1.88
CA GLY A 255 -21.26 1.45 1.34
C GLY A 255 -21.28 1.52 -0.19
N TYR A 256 -21.46 0.40 -0.87
CA TYR A 256 -21.58 0.38 -2.33
C TYR A 256 -22.85 1.11 -2.83
N ALA A 257 -23.98 0.96 -2.12
CA ALA A 257 -25.20 1.68 -2.45
C ALA A 257 -25.01 3.21 -2.33
N LEU A 258 -24.36 3.68 -1.26
CA LEU A 258 -24.02 5.09 -1.10
C LEU A 258 -23.08 5.61 -2.21
N VAL A 259 -22.12 4.83 -2.65
CA VAL A 259 -21.23 5.18 -3.77
C VAL A 259 -22.01 5.32 -5.08
N LEU A 260 -23.02 4.47 -5.31
CA LEU A 260 -23.87 4.56 -6.52
C LEU A 260 -24.77 5.80 -6.51
N VAL A 261 -25.26 6.21 -5.34
CA VAL A 261 -26.12 7.40 -5.21
C VAL A 261 -25.30 8.71 -5.22
N GLY A 262 -24.07 8.66 -4.68
CA GLY A 262 -23.19 9.83 -4.60
C GLY A 262 -22.40 10.15 -5.87
N ARG A 263 -22.52 9.33 -6.92
CA ARG A 263 -21.94 9.55 -8.25
C ARG A 263 -22.96 10.10 -9.25
#